data_8db4ca531d5d0971c7540d1be7564f32
#
_entry.id   8db4ca531d5d0971c7540d1be7564f32
#
_cell.length_a   1.000
_cell.length_b   1.000
_cell.length_c   1.000
_cell.angle_alpha   90.00
_cell.angle_beta   90.00
_cell.angle_gamma   90.00
#
_symmetry.space_group_name_H-M   'P 1'
#
loop_
_entity.id
_entity.type
_entity.pdbx_description
1 polymer ?
#
loop_
_entity_poly.entity_id
_entity_poly.type
_entity_poly.pdbx_seq_one_letter_code
_entity_poly.pdbx_strand_id
1 'polypeptide(L)'
;MLPKLDAKEWKKLDSGLEIWDVKEGEGEAVKKGGTVTVHYTGWLTDGKQFDSSIGGKPITFPLGNVIKGWQEGIPGMKPGGTRRLKIPAELGYGKTGAGNDIPPNAVLVFEVQLIK
;
A
#
# COMPACT_ATOMS: atom_id res chain seq x y z
N MET A 1 -5.95 16.68 -6.41
CA MET A 1 -5.25 17.11 -5.19
C MET A 1 -4.56 15.92 -4.55
N LEU A 2 -3.29 16.09 -4.25
CA LEU A 2 -2.52 15.02 -3.64
C LEU A 2 -2.82 14.90 -2.16
N PRO A 3 -2.97 13.68 -1.62
CA PRO A 3 -2.98 13.51 -0.19
C PRO A 3 -1.61 13.89 0.37
N LYS A 4 -1.57 14.20 1.65
CA LYS A 4 -0.29 14.48 2.30
C LYS A 4 0.55 13.22 2.30
N LEU A 5 1.70 13.28 1.65
CA LEU A 5 2.60 12.14 1.58
C LEU A 5 3.65 12.17 2.69
N ASP A 6 3.80 13.29 3.38
CA ASP A 6 4.69 13.47 4.52
C ASP A 6 3.90 13.37 5.82
N ALA A 7 3.76 12.18 6.34
CA ALA A 7 3.09 11.97 7.60
C ALA A 7 4.07 12.14 8.74
N LYS A 8 3.62 12.77 9.83
CA LYS A 8 4.44 12.92 11.04
C LYS A 8 4.62 11.59 11.78
N GLU A 9 3.77 10.64 11.48
CA GLU A 9 3.68 9.38 12.22
C GLU A 9 4.06 8.17 11.41
N TRP A 10 4.88 8.36 10.37
CA TRP A 10 5.42 7.23 9.63
C TRP A 10 6.24 6.35 10.57
N LYS A 11 5.85 5.08 10.66
CA LYS A 11 6.59 4.07 11.40
C LYS A 11 7.43 3.28 10.41
N LYS A 12 8.74 3.35 10.57
CA LYS A 12 9.67 2.65 9.69
C LYS A 12 9.96 1.26 10.24
N LEU A 13 9.79 0.26 9.38
CA LEU A 13 10.12 -1.13 9.70
C LEU A 13 11.55 -1.45 9.30
N ASP A 14 12.06 -2.58 9.76
CA ASP A 14 13.45 -2.99 9.50
C ASP A 14 13.76 -3.16 8.02
N SER A 15 12.76 -3.51 7.22
CA SER A 15 12.91 -3.66 5.77
C SER A 15 13.01 -2.34 5.02
N GLY A 16 12.77 -1.22 5.69
CA GLY A 16 12.68 0.09 5.06
C GLY A 16 11.27 0.51 4.69
N LEU A 17 10.30 -0.39 4.79
CA LEU A 17 8.90 -0.05 4.61
C LEU A 17 8.45 0.92 5.69
N GLU A 18 7.68 1.93 5.32
CA GLU A 18 7.07 2.84 6.29
C GLU A 18 5.56 2.72 6.21
N ILE A 19 4.91 2.70 7.35
CA ILE A 19 3.46 2.59 7.46
C ILE A 19 2.88 3.70 8.32
N TRP A 20 1.65 4.08 8.01
CA TRP A 20 0.88 5.05 8.79
C TRP A 20 -0.59 4.66 8.77
N ASP A 21 -1.15 4.37 9.95
CA ASP A 21 -2.57 4.08 10.07
C ASP A 21 -3.36 5.38 10.13
N VAL A 22 -4.01 5.72 9.02
CA VAL A 22 -4.88 6.88 8.92
C VAL A 22 -6.12 6.66 9.77
N LYS A 23 -6.63 5.42 9.75
CA LYS A 23 -7.80 5.02 10.51
C LYS A 23 -7.64 3.55 10.88
N GLU A 24 -7.86 3.22 12.14
CA GLU A 24 -7.90 1.83 12.55
C GLU A 24 -9.27 1.24 12.27
N GLY A 25 -9.31 0.00 11.81
CA GLY A 25 -10.55 -0.74 11.64
C GLY A 25 -10.91 -1.51 12.90
N GLU A 26 -11.87 -2.40 12.76
CA GLU A 26 -12.35 -3.24 13.85
C GLU A 26 -12.48 -4.67 13.37
N GLY A 27 -12.25 -5.60 14.26
CA GLY A 27 -12.38 -7.02 13.97
C GLY A 27 -11.05 -7.73 13.96
N GLU A 28 -10.97 -8.82 13.20
CA GLU A 28 -9.78 -9.65 13.15
C GLU A 28 -8.73 -9.05 12.22
N ALA A 29 -7.50 -8.94 12.71
CA ALA A 29 -6.40 -8.42 11.91
C ALA A 29 -6.01 -9.40 10.79
N VAL A 30 -5.62 -8.83 9.65
CA VAL A 30 -5.11 -9.62 8.52
C VAL A 30 -3.84 -10.35 8.93
N LYS A 31 -3.75 -11.63 8.58
CA LYS A 31 -2.57 -12.44 8.81
C LYS A 31 -1.66 -12.44 7.60
N LYS A 32 -0.37 -12.65 7.84
CA LYS A 32 0.60 -12.78 6.77
C LYS A 32 0.16 -13.89 5.79
N GLY A 33 0.19 -13.58 4.50
CA GLY A 33 -0.20 -14.55 3.46
C GLY A 33 -1.70 -14.71 3.26
N GLY A 34 -2.52 -13.96 4.00
CA GLY A 34 -3.97 -14.03 3.86
C GLY A 34 -4.49 -13.41 2.56
N THR A 35 -5.79 -13.51 2.35
CA THR A 35 -6.49 -12.88 1.22
C THR A 35 -7.23 -11.66 1.73
N VAL A 36 -7.15 -10.56 0.98
CA VAL A 36 -7.76 -9.29 1.38
C VAL A 36 -8.60 -8.71 0.26
N THR A 37 -9.66 -8.01 0.63
CA THR A 37 -10.48 -7.23 -0.29
C THR A 37 -10.29 -5.77 0.06
N VAL A 38 -9.82 -4.97 -0.89
CA VAL A 38 -9.38 -3.60 -0.63
C VAL A 38 -9.82 -2.64 -1.71
N HIS A 39 -9.91 -1.35 -1.34
CA HIS A 39 -9.74 -0.25 -2.26
C HIS A 39 -8.36 0.34 -2.05
N TYR A 40 -7.73 0.78 -3.12
CA TYR A 40 -6.40 1.37 -3.01
C TYR A 40 -6.15 2.44 -4.05
N THR A 41 -5.21 3.31 -3.77
CA THR A 41 -4.65 4.25 -4.72
C THR A 41 -3.15 4.30 -4.51
N GLY A 42 -2.40 4.34 -5.61
CA GLY A 42 -0.94 4.41 -5.57
C GLY A 42 -0.42 5.65 -6.27
N TRP A 43 0.59 6.28 -5.67
CA TRP A 43 1.25 7.47 -6.21
C TRP A 43 2.76 7.29 -6.22
N LEU A 44 3.41 7.98 -7.17
CA LEU A 44 4.84 8.22 -7.09
C LEU A 44 5.09 9.37 -6.10
N THR A 45 6.32 9.53 -5.67
CA THR A 45 6.65 10.57 -4.69
C THR A 45 6.52 11.99 -5.25
N ASP A 46 6.50 12.14 -6.58
CA ASP A 46 6.18 13.43 -7.22
C ASP A 46 4.68 13.73 -7.23
N GLY A 47 3.88 12.78 -6.74
CA GLY A 47 2.45 12.94 -6.65
C GLY A 47 1.66 12.37 -7.82
N LYS A 48 2.31 11.83 -8.81
CA LYS A 48 1.62 11.24 -9.95
C LYS A 48 0.93 9.95 -9.53
N GLN A 49 -0.39 9.87 -9.69
CA GLN A 49 -1.14 8.66 -9.45
C GLN A 49 -0.89 7.67 -10.58
N PHE A 50 -0.51 6.45 -10.25
CA PHE A 50 -0.25 5.44 -11.27
C PHE A 50 -1.29 4.32 -11.29
N ASP A 51 -2.07 4.17 -10.23
CA ASP A 51 -3.09 3.13 -10.17
C ASP A 51 -4.12 3.46 -9.09
N SER A 52 -5.35 2.99 -9.27
CA SER A 52 -6.41 3.14 -8.26
C SER A 52 -7.55 2.18 -8.55
N SER A 53 -8.17 1.67 -7.50
CA SER A 53 -9.42 0.92 -7.60
C SER A 53 -10.64 1.81 -7.33
N ILE A 54 -10.43 3.05 -6.89
CA ILE A 54 -11.51 3.96 -6.54
C ILE A 54 -12.34 4.29 -7.78
N GLY A 55 -13.65 4.24 -7.66
CA GLY A 55 -14.57 4.42 -8.78
C GLY A 55 -15.09 3.11 -9.34
N GLY A 56 -14.47 1.99 -8.98
CA GLY A 56 -14.89 0.65 -9.34
C GLY A 56 -15.20 -0.16 -8.10
N LYS A 57 -15.21 -1.48 -8.26
CA LYS A 57 -15.44 -2.40 -7.14
C LYS A 57 -14.15 -2.65 -6.37
N PRO A 58 -14.24 -2.96 -5.08
CA PRO A 58 -13.07 -3.43 -4.34
C PRO A 58 -12.45 -4.65 -5.01
N ILE A 59 -11.14 -4.78 -4.88
CA ILE A 59 -10.41 -5.87 -5.51
C ILE A 59 -9.91 -6.83 -4.44
N THR A 60 -10.03 -8.13 -4.71
CA THR A 60 -9.56 -9.18 -3.83
C THR A 60 -8.20 -9.69 -4.29
N PHE A 61 -7.22 -9.67 -3.39
CA PHE A 61 -5.87 -10.14 -3.66
C PHE A 61 -5.44 -11.18 -2.65
N PRO A 62 -4.87 -12.32 -3.09
CA PRO A 62 -4.07 -13.14 -2.19
C PRO A 62 -2.72 -12.42 -1.95
N LEU A 63 -2.36 -12.22 -0.69
CA LEU A 63 -1.15 -11.46 -0.36
C LEU A 63 0.14 -12.08 -0.88
N GLY A 64 0.14 -13.39 -1.13
CA GLY A 64 1.30 -14.03 -1.73
C GLY A 64 1.62 -13.61 -3.16
N ASN A 65 0.66 -12.95 -3.84
CA ASN A 65 0.79 -12.58 -5.25
C ASN A 65 0.98 -11.09 -5.50
N VAL A 66 1.09 -10.27 -4.46
CA VAL A 66 1.27 -8.83 -4.61
C VAL A 66 2.71 -8.43 -4.30
N ILE A 67 3.05 -7.17 -4.54
CA ILE A 67 4.41 -6.68 -4.26
C ILE A 67 4.75 -6.85 -2.78
N LYS A 68 6.04 -6.99 -2.50
CA LYS A 68 6.52 -7.28 -1.14
C LYS A 68 6.09 -6.25 -0.12
N GLY A 69 6.04 -4.97 -0.50
CA GLY A 69 5.59 -3.91 0.40
C GLY A 69 4.17 -4.13 0.90
N TRP A 70 3.29 -4.67 0.07
CA TRP A 70 1.93 -5.03 0.47
C TRP A 70 1.93 -6.29 1.33
N GLN A 71 2.76 -7.28 0.97
CA GLN A 71 2.85 -8.52 1.74
C GLN A 71 3.28 -8.26 3.18
N GLU A 72 4.11 -7.25 3.38
CA GLU A 72 4.60 -6.88 4.70
C GLU A 72 3.74 -5.83 5.38
N GLY A 73 3.16 -4.89 4.62
CA GLY A 73 2.47 -3.73 5.17
C GLY A 73 1.01 -3.94 5.49
N ILE A 74 0.31 -4.82 4.78
CA ILE A 74 -1.13 -5.04 5.00
C ILE A 74 -1.44 -5.93 6.21
N PRO A 75 -0.66 -6.99 6.51
CA PRO A 75 -0.93 -7.76 7.74
C PRO A 75 -0.96 -6.85 8.96
N GLY A 76 -1.91 -7.11 9.84
CA GLY A 76 -2.17 -6.27 11.01
C GLY A 76 -3.29 -5.26 10.80
N MET A 77 -3.68 -4.98 9.55
CA MET A 77 -4.87 -4.15 9.31
C MET A 77 -6.13 -4.88 9.71
N LYS A 78 -7.13 -4.11 10.10
CA LYS A 78 -8.46 -4.64 10.44
C LYS A 78 -9.50 -4.11 9.47
N PRO A 79 -10.59 -4.84 9.24
CA PRO A 79 -11.66 -4.37 8.34
C PRO A 79 -12.16 -2.97 8.69
N GLY A 80 -12.33 -2.13 7.69
CA GLY A 80 -12.72 -0.74 7.86
C GLY A 80 -11.55 0.21 8.07
N GLY A 81 -10.34 -0.31 8.24
CA GLY A 81 -9.15 0.51 8.45
C GLY A 81 -8.57 1.06 7.15
N THR A 82 -7.84 2.15 7.27
CA THR A 82 -7.10 2.76 6.15
C THR A 82 -5.66 2.94 6.57
N ARG A 83 -4.74 2.41 5.76
CA ARG A 83 -3.31 2.48 6.03
C ARG A 83 -2.58 2.99 4.82
N ARG A 84 -1.60 3.88 5.04
CA ARG A 84 -0.69 4.31 4.00
C ARG A 84 0.61 3.55 4.11
N LEU A 85 1.15 3.18 2.95
CA LEU A 85 2.40 2.44 2.83
C LEU A 85 3.35 3.27 1.99
N LYS A 86 4.56 3.53 2.50
CA LYS A 86 5.63 4.12 1.71
C LYS A 86 6.63 3.02 1.45
N ILE A 87 6.73 2.59 0.20
CA ILE A 87 7.39 1.37 -0.20
C ILE A 87 8.68 1.69 -0.93
N PRO A 88 9.85 1.32 -0.38
CA PRO A 88 11.09 1.49 -1.11
C PRO A 88 11.11 0.60 -2.36
N ALA A 89 11.93 0.97 -3.34
CA ALA A 89 11.93 0.30 -4.64
C ALA A 89 12.13 -1.22 -4.54
N GLU A 90 12.97 -1.69 -3.65
CA GLU A 90 13.25 -3.12 -3.51
C GLU A 90 12.07 -3.94 -2.98
N LEU A 91 11.07 -3.28 -2.39
CA LEU A 91 9.83 -3.93 -1.96
C LEU A 91 8.68 -3.66 -2.93
N GLY A 92 8.93 -2.90 -3.98
CA GLY A 92 7.97 -2.60 -5.04
C GLY A 92 8.42 -3.21 -6.36
N TYR A 93 8.66 -2.36 -7.36
CA TYR A 93 9.00 -2.81 -8.71
C TYR A 93 10.49 -2.73 -9.02
N GLY A 94 11.31 -2.35 -8.06
CA GLY A 94 12.76 -2.43 -8.12
C GLY A 94 13.40 -1.65 -9.26
N LYS A 95 14.50 -2.19 -9.76
CA LYS A 95 15.30 -1.57 -10.83
C LYS A 95 14.60 -1.60 -12.18
N THR A 96 13.64 -2.48 -12.36
CA THR A 96 12.91 -2.64 -13.63
C THR A 96 11.78 -1.65 -13.80
N GLY A 97 11.13 -1.27 -12.67
CA GLY A 97 9.91 -0.47 -12.73
C GLY A 97 8.75 -1.29 -13.28
N ALA A 98 7.71 -0.63 -13.74
CA ALA A 98 6.53 -1.29 -14.30
C ALA A 98 5.94 -0.45 -15.43
N GLY A 99 6.11 -0.91 -16.67
CA GLY A 99 5.58 -0.22 -17.85
C GLY A 99 6.04 1.22 -17.94
N ASN A 100 5.17 2.08 -18.43
CA ASN A 100 5.44 3.51 -18.55
C ASN A 100 5.06 4.31 -17.29
N ASP A 101 4.37 3.66 -16.36
CA ASP A 101 3.80 4.36 -15.21
C ASP A 101 4.73 4.39 -14.00
N ILE A 102 5.56 3.37 -13.84
CA ILE A 102 6.46 3.26 -12.71
C ILE A 102 7.89 3.18 -13.20
N PRO A 103 8.68 4.26 -13.00
CA PRO A 103 10.08 4.24 -13.44
C PRO A 103 10.94 3.30 -12.59
N PRO A 104 12.14 2.96 -13.08
CA PRO A 104 13.08 2.19 -12.27
C PRO A 104 13.43 2.87 -10.97
N ASN A 105 13.63 2.08 -9.93
CA ASN A 105 14.04 2.56 -8.60
C ASN A 105 13.05 3.52 -7.93
N ALA A 106 11.75 3.40 -8.28
CA ALA A 106 10.74 4.30 -7.73
C ALA A 106 10.32 3.91 -6.32
N VAL A 107 10.22 4.89 -5.45
CA VAL A 107 9.55 4.76 -4.16
C VAL A 107 8.06 4.98 -4.41
N LEU A 108 7.23 4.12 -3.84
CA LEU A 108 5.78 4.14 -4.06
C LEU A 108 5.06 4.50 -2.77
N VAL A 109 3.96 5.24 -2.90
CA VAL A 109 3.06 5.51 -1.77
C VAL A 109 1.69 4.96 -2.13
N PHE A 110 1.15 4.12 -1.26
CA PHE A 110 -0.20 3.58 -1.40
C PHE A 110 -1.06 4.00 -0.24
N GLU A 111 -2.32 4.24 -0.51
CA GLU A 111 -3.36 4.29 0.53
C GLU A 111 -4.25 3.09 0.31
N VAL A 112 -4.35 2.23 1.31
CA VAL A 112 -5.10 0.99 1.25
C VAL A 112 -6.22 1.03 2.26
N GLN A 113 -7.45 0.83 1.79
CA GLN A 113 -8.62 0.71 2.64
C GLN A 113 -9.05 -0.75 2.65
N LEU A 114 -8.99 -1.38 3.81
CA LEU A 114 -9.36 -2.78 3.94
C LEU A 114 -10.87 -2.89 4.10
N ILE A 115 -11.49 -3.62 3.17
CA ILE A 115 -12.93 -3.86 3.22
C ILE A 115 -13.20 -5.11 4.06
N LYS A 116 -12.42 -6.18 3.82
CA LYS A 116 -12.51 -7.41 4.61
C LYS A 116 -11.36 -8.37 4.35
#